data_48eb652b5b914715b7128a77c0edc591
#
_entry.id   48eb652b5b914715b7128a77c0edc591
#
_cell.length_a   1.000
_cell.length_b   1.000
_cell.length_c   1.000
_cell.angle_alpha   90.00
_cell.angle_beta   90.00
_cell.angle_gamma   90.00
#
_symmetry.space_group_name_H-M   'P 1'
#
loop_
_entity.id
_entity.type
_entity.pdbx_description
1 polymer ?
#
loop_
_entity_poly.entity_id
_entity_poly.type
_entity_poly.pdbx_seq_one_letter_code
_entity_poly.pdbx_strand_id
1 'polypeptide(L)'
;MAFLRNAWYVAMWSENLGQGRLESKVILNEPVVFFRQEDGEAVAMADRCPHRFAPLSMGSLCGDRLRCSYHGLEFDASGECIHNPHDSKKTPAAMKVATYSVIERHSIVWIWMGDQAADPDLIPDLSVLATSPPEHTSPRDYIKINASYELIVYNLLDLSHVPFLHGGVLGNADMIRADTSTEQAERSLTAQRSMPNIRISRFHQLLLGITEEVASDSSELTRRYQAQLHNKEGRGDAWADMTWHAPSCLMNDSGVCPPGEPRSQGTGALGAHLLTPETDTTTHYFFCAVRNNPVPLSPEEEVSFRAQLGDLRRIAFDEQDRPILEGQQRNLDLAGGNDSLKPVLLPIDSSAVRCQRILEQLIHEESQPG
;
A
#
# COMPACT_ATOMS: atom_id res chain seq x y z
N MET A 1 12.84 -12.59 -11.01
CA MET A 1 12.95 -11.14 -10.72
C MET A 1 13.70 -10.94 -9.42
N ALA A 2 14.61 -9.97 -9.31
CA ALA A 2 15.33 -9.67 -8.07
C ALA A 2 14.55 -8.60 -7.29
N PHE A 3 14.30 -8.81 -6.01
CA PHE A 3 13.73 -7.80 -5.13
C PHE A 3 14.84 -6.89 -4.57
N LEU A 4 14.53 -5.62 -4.35
CA LEU A 4 15.37 -4.72 -3.56
C LEU A 4 15.30 -5.20 -2.10
N ARG A 5 16.39 -5.77 -1.58
CA ARG A 5 16.37 -6.40 -0.25
C ARG A 5 16.66 -5.42 0.88
N ASN A 6 17.65 -4.54 0.70
CA ASN A 6 17.99 -3.52 1.71
C ASN A 6 16.96 -2.38 1.67
N ALA A 7 15.73 -2.72 2.07
CA ALA A 7 14.56 -1.86 2.06
C ALA A 7 13.52 -2.29 3.10
N TRP A 8 12.68 -1.36 3.51
CA TRP A 8 11.54 -1.60 4.36
C TRP A 8 10.31 -2.00 3.55
N TYR A 9 9.63 -3.03 4.02
CA TYR A 9 8.36 -3.49 3.48
C TYR A 9 7.28 -3.46 4.56
N VAL A 10 6.04 -3.25 4.16
CA VAL A 10 4.89 -3.30 5.08
C VAL A 10 4.55 -4.75 5.36
N ALA A 11 4.68 -5.17 6.61
CA ALA A 11 4.24 -6.50 7.02
C ALA A 11 2.73 -6.55 7.25
N MET A 12 2.19 -5.59 7.98
CA MET A 12 0.76 -5.48 8.29
C MET A 12 0.45 -4.14 8.95
N TRP A 13 -0.84 -3.83 9.12
CA TRP A 13 -1.27 -2.77 10.02
C TRP A 13 -0.96 -3.16 11.47
N SER A 14 -0.54 -2.20 12.30
CA SER A 14 -0.17 -2.45 13.71
C SER A 14 -1.27 -3.14 14.51
N GLU A 15 -2.53 -2.80 14.26
CA GLU A 15 -3.70 -3.39 14.90
C GLU A 15 -3.92 -4.88 14.57
N ASN A 16 -3.32 -5.38 13.47
CA ASN A 16 -3.42 -6.77 13.07
C ASN A 16 -2.40 -7.67 13.79
N LEU A 17 -1.37 -7.10 14.43
CA LEU A 17 -0.43 -7.85 15.25
C LEU A 17 -0.89 -7.84 16.71
N GLY A 18 -1.78 -8.77 17.07
CA GLY A 18 -2.35 -8.86 18.41
C GLY A 18 -1.38 -9.47 19.42
N GLN A 19 -1.53 -9.07 20.71
CA GLN A 19 -0.80 -9.69 21.83
C GLN A 19 -1.15 -11.18 21.96
N GLY A 20 -0.13 -12.02 22.19
CA GLY A 20 -0.31 -13.45 22.40
C GLY A 20 -0.69 -14.25 21.14
N ARG A 21 -0.55 -13.66 19.96
CA ARG A 21 -0.82 -14.30 18.68
C ARG A 21 0.44 -14.41 17.83
N LEU A 22 0.47 -15.46 17.00
CA LEU A 22 1.45 -15.64 15.95
C LEU A 22 0.78 -15.31 14.62
N GLU A 23 1.37 -14.36 13.88
CA GLU A 23 0.94 -14.01 12.52
C GLU A 23 2.01 -14.46 11.54
N SER A 24 1.63 -15.05 10.41
CA SER A 24 2.56 -15.53 9.39
C SER A 24 2.28 -14.88 8.06
N LYS A 25 3.35 -14.49 7.37
CA LYS A 25 3.31 -14.01 5.99
C LYS A 25 4.51 -14.52 5.21
N VAL A 26 4.33 -14.68 3.92
CA VAL A 26 5.45 -14.81 2.98
C VAL A 26 5.78 -13.40 2.49
N ILE A 27 7.03 -13.00 2.57
CA ILE A 27 7.53 -11.70 2.11
C ILE A 27 8.79 -11.95 1.31
N LEU A 28 8.86 -11.49 0.06
CA LEU A 28 9.97 -11.71 -0.86
C LEU A 28 10.34 -13.21 -1.01
N ASN A 29 9.37 -14.09 -1.14
CA ASN A 29 9.52 -15.56 -1.17
C ASN A 29 9.99 -16.18 0.17
N GLU A 30 10.08 -15.42 1.26
CA GLU A 30 10.51 -15.91 2.56
C GLU A 30 9.35 -16.00 3.54
N PRO A 31 9.11 -17.16 4.16
CA PRO A 31 8.09 -17.27 5.22
C PRO A 31 8.61 -16.61 6.49
N VAL A 32 7.81 -15.71 7.05
CA VAL A 32 8.12 -14.92 8.25
C VAL A 32 6.99 -15.08 9.27
N VAL A 33 7.34 -15.31 10.52
CA VAL A 33 6.41 -15.29 11.65
C VAL A 33 6.63 -14.02 12.48
N PHE A 34 5.52 -13.40 12.86
CA PHE A 34 5.48 -12.17 13.68
C PHE A 34 4.76 -12.46 15.00
N PHE A 35 5.20 -11.80 16.05
CA PHE A 35 4.51 -11.81 17.35
C PHE A 35 4.89 -10.56 18.15
N ARG A 36 4.15 -10.30 19.25
CA ARG A 36 4.52 -9.27 20.23
C ARG A 36 5.08 -9.90 21.49
N GLN A 37 6.15 -9.32 22.02
CA GLN A 37 6.63 -9.56 23.36
C GLN A 37 5.67 -9.00 24.41
N GLU A 38 5.83 -9.38 25.67
CA GLU A 38 4.96 -8.91 26.77
C GLU A 38 5.01 -7.38 26.97
N ASP A 39 6.14 -6.74 26.64
CA ASP A 39 6.30 -5.29 26.65
C ASP A 39 5.66 -4.58 25.44
N GLY A 40 5.16 -5.35 24.48
CA GLY A 40 4.48 -4.87 23.27
C GLY A 40 5.38 -4.72 22.05
N GLU A 41 6.70 -4.93 22.16
CA GLU A 41 7.59 -4.86 21.00
C GLU A 41 7.27 -5.95 19.96
N ALA A 42 7.29 -5.57 18.68
CA ALA A 42 7.07 -6.48 17.57
C ALA A 42 8.36 -7.23 17.21
N VAL A 43 8.26 -8.53 17.00
CA VAL A 43 9.36 -9.42 16.61
C VAL A 43 9.01 -10.12 15.30
N ALA A 44 10.01 -10.28 14.42
CA ALA A 44 9.88 -11.06 13.19
C ALA A 44 11.03 -12.07 13.10
N MET A 45 10.69 -13.31 12.75
CA MET A 45 11.65 -14.40 12.55
C MET A 45 11.29 -15.18 11.28
N ALA A 46 12.28 -15.89 10.72
CA ALA A 46 12.00 -16.88 9.68
C ALA A 46 11.01 -17.93 10.22
N ASP A 47 9.90 -18.12 9.52
CA ASP A 47 8.86 -19.08 9.91
C ASP A 47 9.30 -20.52 9.59
N ARG A 48 10.45 -20.90 10.15
CA ARG A 48 11.06 -22.19 9.89
C ARG A 48 11.97 -22.61 11.03
N CYS A 49 11.57 -23.62 11.79
CA CYS A 49 12.41 -24.24 12.82
C CYS A 49 13.67 -24.87 12.21
N PRO A 50 14.90 -24.52 12.67
CA PRO A 50 16.13 -25.05 12.08
C PRO A 50 16.31 -26.55 12.27
N HIS A 51 15.58 -27.21 13.16
CA HIS A 51 15.67 -28.65 13.43
C HIS A 51 15.14 -29.50 12.26
N ARG A 52 13.89 -29.27 11.82
CA ARG A 52 13.20 -30.05 10.78
C ARG A 52 12.28 -29.19 9.91
N PHE A 53 12.54 -27.90 9.85
CA PHE A 53 11.86 -26.93 9.00
C PHE A 53 10.34 -26.78 9.24
N ALA A 54 9.85 -27.24 10.43
CA ALA A 54 8.47 -27.02 10.80
C ALA A 54 8.16 -25.50 10.89
N PRO A 55 6.98 -25.05 10.40
CA PRO A 55 6.57 -23.67 10.57
C PRO A 55 6.46 -23.30 12.05
N LEU A 56 7.13 -22.23 12.45
CA LEU A 56 7.10 -21.73 13.83
C LEU A 56 5.77 -21.05 14.14
N SER A 57 5.11 -20.51 13.14
CA SER A 57 3.74 -19.97 13.24
C SER A 57 2.69 -20.98 13.67
N MET A 58 2.96 -22.28 13.46
CA MET A 58 2.12 -23.38 13.99
C MET A 58 2.44 -23.74 15.46
N GLY A 59 3.34 -22.99 16.07
CA GLY A 59 3.77 -23.16 17.44
C GLY A 59 2.90 -22.40 18.45
N SER A 60 3.51 -22.02 19.57
CA SER A 60 2.85 -21.23 20.61
C SER A 60 3.83 -20.26 21.27
N LEU A 61 3.30 -19.18 21.83
CA LEU A 61 4.07 -18.28 22.69
C LEU A 61 4.08 -18.81 24.13
N CYS A 62 5.24 -18.68 24.78
CA CYS A 62 5.48 -18.99 26.18
C CYS A 62 6.17 -17.78 26.83
N GLY A 63 5.38 -16.76 27.24
CA GLY A 63 5.91 -15.42 27.47
C GLY A 63 6.49 -14.87 26.17
N ASP A 64 7.69 -14.33 26.21
CA ASP A 64 8.41 -13.79 25.04
C ASP A 64 9.11 -14.84 24.17
N ARG A 65 8.82 -16.13 24.40
CA ARG A 65 9.47 -17.23 23.69
C ARG A 65 8.53 -17.88 22.70
N LEU A 66 9.03 -18.17 21.50
CA LEU A 66 8.33 -18.92 20.47
C LEU A 66 8.67 -20.41 20.58
N ARG A 67 7.70 -21.25 20.93
CA ARG A 67 7.86 -22.69 21.05
C ARG A 67 7.42 -23.38 19.77
N CYS A 68 8.33 -24.16 19.18
CA CYS A 68 8.03 -25.03 18.05
C CYS A 68 7.10 -26.17 18.48
N SER A 69 5.97 -26.35 17.78
CA SER A 69 4.99 -27.38 18.07
C SER A 69 5.49 -28.81 17.82
N TYR A 70 6.55 -28.97 16.98
CA TYR A 70 6.99 -30.29 16.56
C TYR A 70 7.82 -31.01 17.66
N HIS A 71 8.81 -30.33 18.26
CA HIS A 71 9.67 -30.95 19.29
C HIS A 71 9.87 -30.08 20.53
N GLY A 72 9.10 -29.02 20.70
CA GLY A 72 9.12 -28.20 21.92
C GLY A 72 10.35 -27.33 22.10
N LEU A 73 11.18 -27.13 21.06
CA LEU A 73 12.29 -26.18 21.13
C LEU A 73 11.74 -24.76 21.26
N GLU A 74 12.34 -23.96 22.16
CA GLU A 74 11.93 -22.57 22.38
C GLU A 74 13.04 -21.60 21.96
N PHE A 75 12.61 -20.56 21.24
CA PHE A 75 13.48 -19.51 20.72
C PHE A 75 13.10 -18.17 21.35
N ASP A 76 14.08 -17.37 21.73
CA ASP A 76 13.86 -15.99 22.16
C ASP A 76 13.76 -15.02 20.98
N ALA A 77 13.54 -13.73 21.27
CA ALA A 77 13.42 -12.68 20.25
C ALA A 77 14.67 -12.50 19.37
N SER A 78 15.85 -12.95 19.85
CA SER A 78 17.10 -12.95 19.07
C SER A 78 17.22 -14.16 18.12
N GLY A 79 16.27 -15.08 18.18
CA GLY A 79 16.28 -16.35 17.45
C GLY A 79 17.14 -17.44 18.10
N GLU A 80 17.75 -17.19 19.25
CA GLU A 80 18.54 -18.17 19.97
C GLU A 80 17.65 -19.28 20.55
N CYS A 81 18.06 -20.54 20.43
CA CYS A 81 17.37 -21.65 21.06
C CYS A 81 17.73 -21.71 22.54
N ILE A 82 16.85 -21.21 23.39
CA ILE A 82 17.07 -21.09 24.84
C ILE A 82 16.52 -22.27 25.65
N HIS A 83 15.70 -23.12 25.05
CA HIS A 83 15.16 -24.31 25.69
C HIS A 83 15.10 -25.49 24.73
N ASN A 84 15.71 -26.61 25.15
CA ASN A 84 15.64 -27.91 24.51
C ASN A 84 15.08 -28.91 25.54
N PRO A 85 13.85 -29.42 25.36
CA PRO A 85 13.22 -30.33 26.31
C PRO A 85 13.82 -31.75 26.31
N HIS A 86 14.72 -32.08 25.38
CA HIS A 86 15.27 -33.42 25.25
C HIS A 86 16.44 -33.69 26.20
N ASP A 87 16.74 -34.96 26.47
CA ASP A 87 17.62 -35.41 27.55
C ASP A 87 19.04 -34.81 27.53
N SER A 88 19.58 -34.50 26.39
CA SER A 88 20.92 -33.91 26.27
C SER A 88 21.01 -32.47 26.76
N LYS A 89 19.86 -31.74 26.74
CA LYS A 89 19.76 -30.29 27.03
C LYS A 89 20.82 -29.44 26.27
N LYS A 90 21.54 -30.02 25.34
CA LYS A 90 22.56 -29.34 24.53
C LYS A 90 21.95 -28.92 23.22
N THR A 91 22.15 -27.68 22.88
CA THR A 91 21.75 -27.08 21.60
C THR A 91 22.99 -26.73 20.79
N PRO A 92 23.18 -27.26 19.58
CA PRO A 92 24.25 -26.77 18.71
C PRO A 92 24.09 -25.28 18.43
N ALA A 93 25.17 -24.54 18.25
CA ALA A 93 25.16 -23.11 17.93
C ALA A 93 24.39 -22.81 16.63
N ALA A 94 24.31 -23.78 15.71
CA ALA A 94 23.49 -23.67 14.48
C ALA A 94 21.97 -23.76 14.74
N MET A 95 21.53 -24.05 15.97
CA MET A 95 20.10 -24.07 16.35
C MET A 95 19.62 -22.64 16.63
N LYS A 96 19.66 -21.81 15.61
CA LYS A 96 19.27 -20.40 15.65
C LYS A 96 18.33 -20.10 14.48
N VAL A 97 17.25 -19.37 14.77
CA VAL A 97 16.32 -18.85 13.77
C VAL A 97 16.80 -17.49 13.29
N ALA A 98 16.78 -17.25 12.00
CA ALA A 98 17.08 -15.92 11.47
C ALA A 98 15.98 -14.93 11.90
N THR A 99 16.38 -13.74 12.30
CA THR A 99 15.50 -12.65 12.73
C THR A 99 15.60 -11.49 11.74
N TYR A 100 14.55 -10.67 11.69
CA TYR A 100 14.48 -9.48 10.84
C TYR A 100 14.29 -8.25 11.71
N SER A 101 14.88 -7.12 11.32
CA SER A 101 14.60 -5.84 11.97
C SER A 101 13.17 -5.41 11.72
N VAL A 102 12.48 -5.00 12.78
CA VAL A 102 11.09 -4.54 12.74
C VAL A 102 10.99 -3.16 13.36
N ILE A 103 10.22 -2.28 12.77
CA ILE A 103 9.85 -0.97 13.31
C ILE A 103 8.35 -0.79 13.22
N GLU A 104 7.72 -0.31 14.29
CA GLU A 104 6.35 0.18 14.24
C GLU A 104 6.35 1.71 14.07
N ARG A 105 5.85 2.16 12.92
CA ARG A 105 5.77 3.59 12.59
C ARG A 105 4.53 3.86 11.73
N HIS A 106 3.82 4.95 12.00
CA HIS A 106 2.63 5.38 11.24
C HIS A 106 1.48 4.35 11.26
N SER A 107 1.31 3.63 12.39
CA SER A 107 0.34 2.52 12.55
C SER A 107 0.61 1.31 11.63
N ILE A 108 1.85 1.13 11.21
CA ILE A 108 2.31 0.07 10.32
C ILE A 108 3.46 -0.67 10.98
N VAL A 109 3.43 -2.00 10.89
CA VAL A 109 4.57 -2.87 11.19
C VAL A 109 5.41 -2.99 9.94
N TRP A 110 6.62 -2.44 9.97
CA TRP A 110 7.62 -2.49 8.91
C TRP A 110 8.63 -3.59 9.19
N ILE A 111 9.07 -4.28 8.14
CA ILE A 111 10.12 -5.29 8.19
C ILE A 111 11.24 -4.95 7.21
N TRP A 112 12.48 -5.07 7.67
CA TRP A 112 13.66 -4.95 6.84
C TRP A 112 14.08 -6.32 6.31
N MET A 113 14.16 -6.48 5.00
CA MET A 113 14.44 -7.76 4.36
C MET A 113 15.88 -7.95 3.92
N GLY A 114 16.74 -6.93 4.13
CA GLY A 114 18.15 -6.93 3.73
C GLY A 114 19.07 -7.50 4.80
N ASP A 115 20.33 -7.66 4.42
CA ASP A 115 21.44 -8.11 5.25
C ASP A 115 22.31 -6.96 5.79
N GLN A 116 22.16 -5.77 5.26
CA GLN A 116 22.78 -4.54 5.78
C GLN A 116 22.03 -4.03 7.02
N ALA A 117 22.68 -3.12 7.76
CA ALA A 117 22.04 -2.45 8.88
C ALA A 117 20.77 -1.70 8.41
N ALA A 118 19.66 -1.96 9.09
CA ALA A 118 18.39 -1.33 8.75
C ALA A 118 18.44 0.19 8.97
N ASP A 119 18.11 0.96 7.95
CA ASP A 119 18.09 2.42 8.00
C ASP A 119 16.64 2.92 8.16
N PRO A 120 16.24 3.42 9.36
CA PRO A 120 14.89 3.91 9.60
C PRO A 120 14.49 5.14 8.77
N ASP A 121 15.45 5.87 8.23
CA ASP A 121 15.20 7.08 7.44
C ASP A 121 14.72 6.74 6.01
N LEU A 122 14.83 5.47 5.62
CA LEU A 122 14.25 4.97 4.37
C LEU A 122 12.75 4.67 4.44
N ILE A 123 12.14 4.72 5.64
CA ILE A 123 10.68 4.64 5.78
C ILE A 123 10.09 6.00 5.36
N PRO A 124 9.20 6.04 4.33
CA PRO A 124 8.60 7.29 3.91
C PRO A 124 7.74 7.91 5.02
N ASP A 125 7.61 9.23 5.01
CA ASP A 125 6.72 9.92 5.95
C ASP A 125 5.25 9.66 5.59
N LEU A 126 4.63 8.80 6.38
CA LEU A 126 3.20 8.50 6.34
C LEU A 126 2.52 8.93 7.64
N SER A 127 3.08 9.92 8.35
CA SER A 127 2.60 10.37 9.66
C SER A 127 1.12 10.78 9.63
N VAL A 128 0.64 11.26 8.50
CA VAL A 128 -0.78 11.59 8.26
C VAL A 128 -1.71 10.42 8.58
N LEU A 129 -1.28 9.16 8.38
CA LEU A 129 -2.09 7.97 8.68
C LEU A 129 -2.28 7.72 10.19
N ALA A 130 -1.40 8.26 11.01
CA ALA A 130 -1.41 8.10 12.46
C ALA A 130 -1.90 9.35 13.20
N THR A 131 -1.74 10.54 12.61
CA THR A 131 -2.03 11.83 13.25
C THR A 131 -3.37 12.42 12.86
N SER A 132 -3.96 11.96 11.74
CA SER A 132 -5.27 12.45 11.31
C SER A 132 -6.40 11.97 12.22
N PRO A 133 -7.43 12.79 12.43
CA PRO A 133 -8.61 12.37 13.19
C PRO A 133 -9.22 11.08 12.62
N PRO A 134 -9.71 10.17 13.47
CA PRO A 134 -10.36 8.93 13.01
C PRO A 134 -11.54 9.17 12.06
N GLU A 135 -12.30 10.27 12.25
CA GLU A 135 -13.39 10.65 11.37
C GLU A 135 -12.94 11.06 9.96
N HIS A 136 -11.69 11.46 9.79
CA HIS A 136 -11.11 11.80 8.48
C HIS A 136 -10.36 10.63 7.84
N THR A 137 -10.17 9.55 8.59
CA THR A 137 -9.39 8.39 8.13
C THR A 137 -10.34 7.25 7.72
N SER A 138 -10.15 6.70 6.52
CA SER A 138 -10.88 5.51 6.09
C SER A 138 -10.46 4.28 6.88
N PRO A 139 -11.23 3.19 6.84
CA PRO A 139 -10.73 1.89 7.29
C PRO A 139 -9.38 1.54 6.64
N ARG A 140 -8.54 0.85 7.38
CA ARG A 140 -7.28 0.27 6.89
C ARG A 140 -7.59 -1.08 6.29
N ASP A 141 -7.51 -1.16 4.97
CA ASP A 141 -7.91 -2.34 4.22
C ASP A 141 -6.69 -3.13 3.74
N TYR A 142 -6.95 -4.35 3.36
CA TYR A 142 -5.97 -5.28 2.82
C TYR A 142 -6.62 -6.20 1.79
N ILE A 143 -5.94 -6.37 0.66
CA ILE A 143 -6.26 -7.41 -0.34
C ILE A 143 -4.98 -8.14 -0.76
N LYS A 144 -5.12 -9.38 -1.19
CA LYS A 144 -4.07 -10.11 -1.87
C LYS A 144 -4.38 -10.12 -3.37
N ILE A 145 -3.38 -9.75 -4.18
CA ILE A 145 -3.48 -9.74 -5.64
C ILE A 145 -2.52 -10.79 -6.20
N ASN A 146 -2.99 -11.64 -7.12
CA ASN A 146 -2.18 -12.63 -7.81
C ASN A 146 -1.51 -12.00 -9.04
N ALA A 147 -0.70 -11.00 -8.78
CA ALA A 147 0.13 -10.30 -9.75
C ALA A 147 1.41 -9.81 -9.06
N SER A 148 2.49 -9.61 -9.83
CA SER A 148 3.71 -9.00 -9.33
C SER A 148 3.43 -7.58 -8.84
N TYR A 149 4.14 -7.15 -7.81
CA TYR A 149 3.97 -5.80 -7.25
C TYR A 149 4.32 -4.70 -8.27
N GLU A 150 5.21 -4.98 -9.21
CA GLU A 150 5.59 -4.03 -10.26
C GLU A 150 4.41 -3.70 -11.19
N LEU A 151 3.59 -4.69 -11.56
CA LEU A 151 2.38 -4.44 -12.35
C LEU A 151 1.42 -3.50 -11.61
N ILE A 152 1.31 -3.66 -10.30
CA ILE A 152 0.46 -2.80 -9.47
C ILE A 152 1.07 -1.40 -9.34
N VAL A 153 2.40 -1.29 -9.15
CA VAL A 153 3.10 0.01 -9.14
C VAL A 153 2.89 0.75 -10.46
N TYR A 154 3.01 0.07 -11.60
CA TYR A 154 2.84 0.69 -12.91
C TYR A 154 1.38 1.11 -13.16
N ASN A 155 0.41 0.33 -12.72
CA ASN A 155 -1.00 0.70 -12.75
C ASN A 155 -1.26 1.98 -11.94
N LEU A 156 -0.73 2.06 -10.71
CA LEU A 156 -0.90 3.22 -9.84
C LEU A 156 -0.17 4.48 -10.35
N LEU A 157 0.98 4.33 -11.01
CA LEU A 157 1.73 5.45 -11.60
C LEU A 157 1.12 5.96 -12.92
N ASP A 158 0.32 5.14 -13.59
CA ASP A 158 -0.38 5.51 -14.80
C ASP A 158 -1.88 5.66 -14.58
N LEU A 159 -2.31 6.82 -14.11
CA LEU A 159 -3.73 7.13 -13.90
C LEU A 159 -4.48 7.44 -15.21
N SER A 160 -3.90 7.20 -16.40
CA SER A 160 -4.57 7.38 -17.68
C SER A 160 -5.66 6.31 -17.94
N HIS A 161 -5.61 5.18 -17.24
CA HIS A 161 -6.63 4.14 -17.27
C HIS A 161 -7.94 4.55 -16.56
N VAL A 162 -7.88 5.51 -15.63
CA VAL A 162 -9.01 5.89 -14.76
C VAL A 162 -10.28 6.29 -15.54
N PRO A 163 -10.24 7.07 -16.64
CA PRO A 163 -11.43 7.38 -17.43
C PRO A 163 -12.07 6.17 -18.11
N PHE A 164 -11.31 5.11 -18.35
CA PHE A 164 -11.74 3.92 -19.07
C PHE A 164 -12.14 2.79 -18.11
N LEU A 165 -11.23 2.38 -17.25
CA LEU A 165 -11.46 1.26 -16.33
C LEU A 165 -12.40 1.66 -15.18
N HIS A 166 -12.22 2.88 -14.64
CA HIS A 166 -12.99 3.41 -13.52
C HIS A 166 -14.04 4.46 -13.96
N GLY A 167 -14.47 4.42 -15.22
CA GLY A 167 -15.49 5.32 -15.72
C GLY A 167 -16.78 5.27 -14.91
N GLY A 168 -17.29 6.44 -14.48
CA GLY A 168 -18.46 6.55 -13.60
C GLY A 168 -18.19 6.33 -12.10
N VAL A 169 -17.02 5.83 -11.72
CA VAL A 169 -16.60 5.62 -10.31
C VAL A 169 -15.58 6.69 -9.91
N LEU A 170 -14.33 6.55 -10.35
CA LEU A 170 -13.25 7.49 -10.06
C LEU A 170 -13.06 8.52 -11.18
N GLY A 171 -13.39 8.18 -12.42
CA GLY A 171 -13.09 8.97 -13.60
C GLY A 171 -14.26 9.24 -14.53
N ASN A 172 -14.00 10.11 -15.50
CA ASN A 172 -14.86 10.38 -16.64
C ASN A 172 -14.05 10.85 -17.86
N ALA A 173 -14.72 11.04 -19.00
CA ALA A 173 -14.06 11.37 -20.27
C ALA A 173 -13.30 12.71 -20.27
N ASP A 174 -13.67 13.69 -19.43
CA ASP A 174 -12.96 14.98 -19.36
C ASP A 174 -11.51 14.79 -18.85
N MET A 175 -11.24 13.72 -18.06
CA MET A 175 -9.92 13.41 -17.49
C MET A 175 -8.91 12.85 -18.52
N ILE A 176 -9.34 12.49 -19.73
CA ILE A 176 -8.45 11.99 -20.79
C ILE A 176 -7.40 13.05 -21.17
N ARG A 177 -7.78 14.34 -21.11
CA ARG A 177 -6.94 15.48 -21.50
C ARG A 177 -6.19 16.10 -20.31
N ALA A 178 -5.76 15.29 -19.36
CA ALA A 178 -4.97 15.80 -18.23
C ALA A 178 -3.59 16.27 -18.68
N ASP A 179 -3.14 17.39 -18.12
CA ASP A 179 -1.74 17.79 -18.20
C ASP A 179 -0.93 16.93 -17.22
N THR A 180 0.17 16.36 -17.70
CA THR A 180 0.99 15.43 -16.91
C THR A 180 2.42 15.88 -16.83
N SER A 181 3.04 15.68 -15.66
CA SER A 181 4.48 15.87 -15.45
C SER A 181 5.02 14.80 -14.50
N THR A 182 6.34 14.65 -14.46
CA THR A 182 7.01 13.70 -13.58
C THR A 182 8.20 14.34 -12.93
N GLU A 183 8.23 14.38 -11.61
CA GLU A 183 9.37 14.76 -10.81
C GLU A 183 10.05 13.49 -10.27
N GLN A 184 11.39 13.50 -10.23
CA GLN A 184 12.16 12.34 -9.83
C GLN A 184 13.24 12.74 -8.83
N ALA A 185 13.42 11.91 -7.80
CA ALA A 185 14.54 11.92 -6.88
C ALA A 185 15.26 10.56 -6.91
N GLU A 186 16.28 10.39 -6.07
CA GLU A 186 17.11 9.19 -6.05
C GLU A 186 16.32 7.91 -5.77
N ARG A 187 15.36 7.96 -4.82
CA ARG A 187 14.58 6.80 -4.36
C ARG A 187 13.07 7.03 -4.45
N SER A 188 12.65 8.07 -5.16
CA SER A 188 11.23 8.41 -5.29
C SER A 188 10.91 9.09 -6.62
N LEU A 189 9.62 9.08 -6.96
CA LEU A 189 9.10 9.68 -8.17
C LEU A 189 7.67 10.15 -7.92
N THR A 190 7.32 11.35 -8.39
CA THR A 190 5.95 11.87 -8.37
C THR A 190 5.43 12.02 -9.79
N ALA A 191 4.39 11.26 -10.14
CA ALA A 191 3.61 11.42 -11.36
C ALA A 191 2.46 12.39 -11.07
N GLN A 192 2.49 13.56 -11.69
CA GLN A 192 1.51 14.63 -11.47
C GLN A 192 0.49 14.65 -12.60
N ARG A 193 -0.78 14.84 -12.27
CA ARG A 193 -1.87 15.06 -13.21
C ARG A 193 -2.69 16.27 -12.80
N SER A 194 -2.83 17.24 -13.70
CA SER A 194 -3.70 18.40 -13.55
C SER A 194 -4.81 18.35 -14.58
N MET A 195 -6.02 18.58 -14.15
CA MET A 195 -7.23 18.45 -14.95
C MET A 195 -8.08 19.72 -14.78
N PRO A 196 -7.74 20.81 -15.50
CA PRO A 196 -8.42 22.09 -15.33
C PRO A 196 -9.83 22.05 -15.88
N ASN A 197 -10.76 22.66 -15.16
CA ASN A 197 -12.16 22.88 -15.54
C ASN A 197 -12.88 21.63 -16.08
N ILE A 198 -12.67 20.48 -15.45
CA ILE A 198 -13.36 19.24 -15.80
C ILE A 198 -14.72 19.16 -15.12
N ARG A 199 -15.66 18.38 -15.70
CA ARG A 199 -16.80 17.87 -14.95
C ARG A 199 -16.26 16.90 -13.90
N ILE A 200 -16.60 17.12 -12.60
CA ILE A 200 -16.08 16.30 -11.52
C ILE A 200 -16.63 14.87 -11.57
N SER A 201 -15.83 13.89 -11.13
CA SER A 201 -16.25 12.49 -11.02
C SER A 201 -17.04 12.24 -9.73
N ARG A 202 -17.57 11.02 -9.60
CA ARG A 202 -18.26 10.58 -8.38
C ARG A 202 -17.36 10.68 -7.14
N PHE A 203 -16.10 10.32 -7.27
CA PHE A 203 -15.12 10.47 -6.20
C PHE A 203 -14.98 11.93 -5.74
N HIS A 204 -14.84 12.89 -6.67
CA HIS A 204 -14.76 14.31 -6.32
C HIS A 204 -16.05 14.82 -5.72
N GLN A 205 -17.21 14.33 -6.18
CA GLN A 205 -18.50 14.67 -5.55
C GLN A 205 -18.51 14.26 -4.07
N LEU A 206 -18.05 13.04 -3.76
CA LEU A 206 -17.94 12.59 -2.37
C LEU A 206 -17.02 13.48 -1.55
N LEU A 207 -15.84 13.85 -2.07
CA LEU A 207 -14.94 14.78 -1.37
C LEU A 207 -15.61 16.11 -1.03
N LEU A 208 -16.54 16.56 -1.87
CA LEU A 208 -17.37 17.76 -1.64
C LEU A 208 -18.60 17.49 -0.75
N GLY A 209 -18.70 16.33 -0.13
CA GLY A 209 -19.85 15.95 0.71
C GLY A 209 -21.13 15.70 -0.09
N ILE A 210 -21.02 15.43 -1.38
CA ILE A 210 -22.17 15.12 -2.25
C ILE A 210 -22.31 13.60 -2.30
N THR A 211 -23.13 13.07 -1.37
CA THR A 211 -23.52 11.64 -1.35
C THR A 211 -24.55 11.33 -2.43
N GLU A 212 -24.96 10.08 -2.59
CA GLU A 212 -25.99 9.69 -3.56
C GLU A 212 -27.32 10.34 -3.24
N GLU A 213 -27.65 10.46 -1.97
CA GLU A 213 -28.88 11.13 -1.52
C GLU A 213 -28.88 12.61 -1.93
N VAL A 214 -27.77 13.33 -1.71
CA VAL A 214 -27.61 14.72 -2.15
C VAL A 214 -27.64 14.82 -3.68
N ALA A 215 -26.97 13.89 -4.38
CA ALA A 215 -26.93 13.89 -5.84
C ALA A 215 -28.29 13.61 -6.49
N SER A 216 -29.20 12.92 -5.79
CA SER A 216 -30.56 12.63 -6.26
C SER A 216 -31.50 13.85 -6.19
N ASP A 217 -31.19 14.85 -5.35
CA ASP A 217 -31.91 16.13 -5.28
C ASP A 217 -31.19 17.20 -6.11
N SER A 218 -31.73 17.50 -7.28
CA SER A 218 -31.10 18.44 -8.24
C SER A 218 -30.94 19.86 -7.65
N SER A 219 -31.82 20.30 -6.73
CA SER A 219 -31.72 21.61 -6.10
C SER A 219 -30.57 21.64 -5.07
N GLU A 220 -30.47 20.61 -4.24
CA GLU A 220 -29.43 20.48 -3.24
C GLU A 220 -28.07 20.27 -3.92
N LEU A 221 -28.00 19.42 -4.95
CA LEU A 221 -26.81 19.21 -5.77
C LEU A 221 -26.28 20.54 -6.35
N THR A 222 -27.20 21.33 -6.96
CA THR A 222 -26.82 22.64 -7.52
C THR A 222 -26.33 23.57 -6.44
N ARG A 223 -26.97 23.58 -5.27
CA ARG A 223 -26.57 24.39 -4.11
C ARG A 223 -25.16 24.00 -3.63
N ARG A 224 -24.85 22.71 -3.54
CA ARG A 224 -23.51 22.21 -3.16
C ARG A 224 -22.46 22.62 -4.19
N TYR A 225 -22.73 22.46 -5.47
CA TYR A 225 -21.81 22.92 -6.51
C TYR A 225 -21.54 24.43 -6.43
N GLN A 226 -22.61 25.23 -6.26
CA GLN A 226 -22.44 26.69 -6.13
C GLN A 226 -21.61 27.07 -4.90
N ALA A 227 -21.81 26.37 -3.79
CA ALA A 227 -21.09 26.65 -2.54
C ALA A 227 -19.62 26.22 -2.61
N GLN A 228 -19.32 25.08 -3.23
CA GLN A 228 -17.99 24.43 -3.18
C GLN A 228 -17.15 24.69 -4.44
N LEU A 229 -17.78 24.90 -5.59
CA LEU A 229 -17.10 25.05 -6.89
C LEU A 229 -17.38 26.39 -7.56
N HIS A 230 -18.19 27.26 -6.93
CA HIS A 230 -18.58 28.58 -7.44
C HIS A 230 -19.30 28.53 -8.80
N ASN A 231 -19.86 27.38 -9.19
CA ASN A 231 -20.65 27.21 -10.40
C ASN A 231 -21.79 26.20 -10.18
N LYS A 232 -22.70 26.09 -11.15
CA LYS A 232 -23.87 25.21 -11.08
C LYS A 232 -23.71 23.91 -11.89
N GLU A 233 -22.66 23.83 -12.70
CA GLU A 233 -22.43 22.77 -13.66
C GLU A 233 -21.60 21.60 -13.10
N GLY A 234 -21.10 21.72 -11.87
CA GLY A 234 -20.22 20.75 -11.24
C GLY A 234 -18.86 20.65 -11.94
N ARG A 235 -18.30 21.80 -12.31
CA ARG A 235 -16.96 21.89 -12.88
C ARG A 235 -15.95 22.37 -11.85
N GLY A 236 -14.76 21.78 -11.88
CA GLY A 236 -13.67 22.12 -10.97
C GLY A 236 -12.32 21.86 -11.61
N ASP A 237 -11.28 22.42 -11.01
CA ASP A 237 -9.90 22.06 -11.29
C ASP A 237 -9.53 20.88 -10.37
N ALA A 238 -9.27 19.73 -10.97
CA ALA A 238 -8.92 18.52 -10.24
C ALA A 238 -7.43 18.18 -10.41
N TRP A 239 -6.91 17.43 -9.46
CA TRP A 239 -5.55 16.90 -9.50
C TRP A 239 -5.51 15.46 -8.99
N ALA A 240 -4.47 14.74 -9.40
CA ALA A 240 -4.10 13.43 -8.86
C ALA A 240 -2.59 13.25 -9.01
N ASP A 241 -1.87 13.39 -7.93
CA ASP A 241 -0.42 13.27 -7.89
C ASP A 241 -0.05 11.98 -7.16
N MET A 242 0.57 11.05 -7.86
CA MET A 242 1.01 9.78 -7.28
C MET A 242 2.51 9.83 -7.00
N THR A 243 2.87 9.81 -5.72
CA THR A 243 4.27 9.73 -5.29
C THR A 243 4.63 8.30 -4.93
N TRP A 244 5.57 7.71 -5.66
CA TRP A 244 6.17 6.43 -5.35
C TRP A 244 7.46 6.61 -4.57
N HIS A 245 7.65 5.81 -3.52
CA HIS A 245 8.88 5.63 -2.76
C HIS A 245 9.34 4.19 -2.89
N ALA A 246 10.62 4.01 -3.22
CA ALA A 246 11.21 2.68 -3.33
C ALA A 246 11.10 1.91 -2.01
N PRO A 247 10.81 0.59 -2.05
CA PRO A 247 10.57 -0.18 -3.27
C PRO A 247 9.13 -0.11 -3.78
N SER A 248 8.13 0.17 -2.93
CA SER A 248 6.74 -0.14 -3.28
C SER A 248 5.69 0.59 -2.42
N CYS A 249 6.06 1.74 -1.84
CA CYS A 249 5.10 2.59 -1.13
C CYS A 249 4.65 3.73 -2.03
N LEU A 250 3.33 3.92 -2.19
CA LEU A 250 2.79 5.01 -2.98
C LEU A 250 1.81 5.83 -2.16
N MET A 251 1.83 7.15 -2.40
CA MET A 251 0.89 8.13 -1.84
C MET A 251 0.24 8.88 -2.97
N ASN A 252 -1.09 8.84 -3.01
CA ASN A 252 -1.91 9.58 -3.97
C ASN A 252 -2.49 10.82 -3.29
N ASP A 253 -2.06 12.00 -3.71
CA ASP A 253 -2.73 13.28 -3.38
C ASP A 253 -3.72 13.62 -4.49
N SER A 254 -5.01 13.47 -4.22
CA SER A 254 -6.08 13.74 -5.17
C SER A 254 -7.08 14.73 -4.58
N GLY A 255 -7.61 15.61 -5.43
CA GLY A 255 -8.62 16.55 -4.97
C GLY A 255 -9.23 17.40 -6.07
N VAL A 256 -10.03 18.36 -5.64
CA VAL A 256 -10.74 19.31 -6.51
C VAL A 256 -10.88 20.67 -5.83
N CYS A 257 -10.73 21.74 -6.59
CA CYS A 257 -10.99 23.11 -6.17
C CYS A 257 -11.89 23.84 -7.20
N PRO A 258 -12.42 25.03 -6.86
CA PRO A 258 -13.10 25.86 -7.84
C PRO A 258 -12.20 26.21 -9.03
N PRO A 259 -12.75 26.32 -10.26
CA PRO A 259 -11.95 26.61 -11.44
C PRO A 259 -11.14 27.90 -11.30
N GLY A 260 -9.82 27.81 -11.55
CA GLY A 260 -8.89 28.95 -11.45
C GLY A 260 -8.42 29.27 -10.05
N GLU A 261 -8.91 28.60 -9.01
CA GLU A 261 -8.48 28.80 -7.63
C GLU A 261 -7.31 27.85 -7.27
N PRO A 262 -6.47 28.22 -6.30
CA PRO A 262 -5.38 27.36 -5.85
C PRO A 262 -5.91 26.11 -5.11
N ARG A 263 -5.14 25.02 -5.16
CA ARG A 263 -5.50 23.73 -4.47
C ARG A 263 -5.80 23.91 -2.97
N SER A 264 -5.22 24.91 -2.32
CA SER A 264 -5.49 25.24 -0.90
C SER A 264 -6.93 25.68 -0.61
N GLN A 265 -7.70 26.08 -1.64
CA GLN A 265 -9.13 26.40 -1.55
C GLN A 265 -10.01 25.17 -1.88
N GLY A 266 -9.40 24.04 -2.18
CA GLY A 266 -10.10 22.81 -2.51
C GLY A 266 -10.17 21.82 -1.35
N THR A 267 -10.72 20.67 -1.64
CA THR A 267 -10.76 19.49 -0.76
C THR A 267 -10.17 18.30 -1.47
N GLY A 268 -9.62 17.36 -0.72
CA GLY A 268 -8.96 16.20 -1.31
C GLY A 268 -8.87 15.02 -0.36
N ALA A 269 -8.10 14.03 -0.79
CA ALA A 269 -7.71 12.89 0.01
C ALA A 269 -6.28 12.48 -0.30
N LEU A 270 -5.58 12.06 0.73
CA LEU A 270 -4.28 11.40 0.65
C LEU A 270 -4.52 9.89 0.74
N GLY A 271 -4.29 9.17 -0.34
CA GLY A 271 -4.44 7.71 -0.41
C GLY A 271 -3.09 7.02 -0.27
N ALA A 272 -2.95 6.15 0.74
CA ALA A 272 -1.78 5.28 0.87
C ALA A 272 -2.03 3.96 0.15
N HIS A 273 -1.07 3.55 -0.68
CA HIS A 273 -1.05 2.29 -1.42
C HIS A 273 0.29 1.61 -1.10
N LEU A 274 0.25 0.62 -0.23
CA LEU A 274 1.43 0.01 0.35
C LEU A 274 1.51 -1.44 -0.14
N LEU A 275 2.49 -1.71 -0.98
CA LEU A 275 2.62 -3.00 -1.64
C LEU A 275 3.79 -3.77 -1.03
N THR A 276 3.59 -5.06 -0.77
CA THR A 276 4.66 -5.95 -0.33
C THR A 276 4.64 -7.19 -1.19
N PRO A 277 5.69 -7.46 -1.97
CA PRO A 277 5.79 -8.70 -2.72
C PRO A 277 5.68 -9.91 -1.78
N GLU A 278 4.68 -10.77 -1.99
CA GLU A 278 4.65 -12.07 -1.34
C GLU A 278 5.60 -13.02 -2.07
N THR A 279 5.41 -13.14 -3.38
CA THR A 279 6.26 -13.89 -4.29
C THR A 279 6.54 -13.08 -5.56
N ASP A 280 7.22 -13.67 -6.54
CA ASP A 280 7.43 -13.02 -7.84
C ASP A 280 6.14 -12.69 -8.59
N THR A 281 5.00 -13.32 -8.22
CA THR A 281 3.72 -13.23 -8.93
C THR A 281 2.53 -12.99 -8.03
N THR A 282 2.75 -12.69 -6.75
CA THR A 282 1.69 -12.38 -5.79
C THR A 282 2.11 -11.24 -4.88
N THR A 283 1.15 -10.39 -4.48
CA THR A 283 1.41 -9.16 -3.72
C THR A 283 0.41 -8.98 -2.59
N HIS A 284 0.90 -8.63 -1.41
CA HIS A 284 0.11 -8.04 -0.33
C HIS A 284 -0.11 -6.57 -0.62
N TYR A 285 -1.35 -6.13 -0.67
CA TYR A 285 -1.71 -4.74 -0.92
C TYR A 285 -2.52 -4.18 0.25
N PHE A 286 -1.92 -3.24 0.98
CA PHE A 286 -2.53 -2.52 2.08
C PHE A 286 -2.87 -1.12 1.61
N PHE A 287 -4.03 -0.61 1.98
CA PHE A 287 -4.46 0.73 1.56
C PHE A 287 -5.39 1.38 2.57
N CYS A 288 -5.27 2.70 2.67
CA CYS A 288 -6.20 3.55 3.40
C CYS A 288 -6.13 4.97 2.82
N ALA A 289 -7.05 5.83 3.23
CA ALA A 289 -7.07 7.22 2.80
C ALA A 289 -7.39 8.14 3.96
N VAL A 290 -6.86 9.35 3.90
CA VAL A 290 -7.13 10.44 4.84
C VAL A 290 -7.68 11.63 4.07
N ARG A 291 -8.81 12.19 4.51
CA ARG A 291 -9.34 13.41 3.92
C ARG A 291 -8.44 14.60 4.21
N ASN A 292 -8.10 15.35 3.18
CA ASN A 292 -7.31 16.59 3.25
C ASN A 292 -8.25 17.79 3.05
N ASN A 293 -8.22 18.74 3.98
CA ASN A 293 -9.12 19.90 3.99
C ASN A 293 -10.60 19.51 3.77
N PRO A 294 -11.18 18.63 4.64
CA PRO A 294 -12.49 18.06 4.40
C PRO A 294 -13.60 19.09 4.53
N VAL A 295 -14.59 19.00 3.67
CA VAL A 295 -15.85 19.72 3.83
C VAL A 295 -16.55 19.21 5.08
N PRO A 296 -17.07 20.09 5.97
CA PRO A 296 -17.85 19.68 7.13
C PRO A 296 -19.12 18.92 6.72
N LEU A 297 -19.36 17.78 7.39
CA LEU A 297 -20.51 16.92 7.18
C LEU A 297 -21.32 16.79 8.47
N SER A 298 -22.64 16.61 8.37
CA SER A 298 -23.45 16.16 9.51
C SER A 298 -23.10 14.71 9.88
N PRO A 299 -23.48 14.24 11.09
CA PRO A 299 -23.24 12.84 11.46
C PRO A 299 -23.86 11.83 10.49
N GLU A 300 -25.04 12.11 9.94
CA GLU A 300 -25.71 11.26 8.96
C GLU A 300 -24.97 11.26 7.62
N GLU A 301 -24.56 12.43 7.14
CA GLU A 301 -23.75 12.57 5.92
C GLU A 301 -22.40 11.88 6.07
N GLU A 302 -21.77 11.91 7.25
CA GLU A 302 -20.51 11.24 7.52
C GLU A 302 -20.62 9.70 7.40
N VAL A 303 -21.71 9.12 7.93
CA VAL A 303 -21.98 7.68 7.80
C VAL A 303 -22.14 7.29 6.33
N SER A 304 -22.96 8.05 5.58
CA SER A 304 -23.20 7.81 4.16
C SER A 304 -21.93 7.99 3.32
N PHE A 305 -21.15 9.04 3.59
CA PHE A 305 -19.85 9.29 2.96
C PHE A 305 -18.89 8.10 3.11
N ARG A 306 -18.72 7.61 4.35
CA ARG A 306 -17.81 6.50 4.62
C ARG A 306 -18.22 5.22 3.92
N ALA A 307 -19.51 4.90 3.92
CA ALA A 307 -20.03 3.73 3.23
C ALA A 307 -19.74 3.82 1.72
N GLN A 308 -20.09 4.96 1.10
CA GLN A 308 -19.90 5.16 -0.35
C GLN A 308 -18.43 5.23 -0.75
N LEU A 309 -17.56 5.83 0.08
CA LEU A 309 -16.11 5.80 -0.18
C LEU A 309 -15.55 4.39 -0.11
N GLY A 310 -15.99 3.58 0.85
CA GLY A 310 -15.64 2.17 0.96
C GLY A 310 -16.05 1.38 -0.28
N ASP A 311 -17.29 1.58 -0.75
CA ASP A 311 -17.79 0.95 -1.97
C ASP A 311 -17.01 1.37 -3.22
N LEU A 312 -16.71 2.66 -3.39
CA LEU A 312 -15.91 3.14 -4.52
C LEU A 312 -14.52 2.48 -4.55
N ARG A 313 -13.87 2.34 -3.38
CA ARG A 313 -12.55 1.71 -3.26
C ARG A 313 -12.62 0.23 -3.58
N ARG A 314 -13.61 -0.49 -3.04
CA ARG A 314 -13.83 -1.90 -3.33
C ARG A 314 -14.07 -2.13 -4.82
N ILE A 315 -14.94 -1.34 -5.45
CA ILE A 315 -15.22 -1.43 -6.89
C ILE A 315 -13.93 -1.16 -7.68
N ALA A 316 -13.20 -0.07 -7.40
CA ALA A 316 -12.02 0.30 -8.16
C ALA A 316 -10.90 -0.75 -8.01
N PHE A 317 -10.53 -1.14 -6.80
CA PHE A 317 -9.33 -1.94 -6.58
C PHE A 317 -9.59 -3.45 -6.67
N ASP A 318 -10.71 -3.94 -6.12
CA ASP A 318 -11.00 -5.38 -6.07
C ASP A 318 -11.80 -5.87 -7.28
N GLU A 319 -12.73 -5.08 -7.80
CA GLU A 319 -13.59 -5.51 -8.91
C GLU A 319 -13.09 -5.07 -10.29
N GLN A 320 -12.34 -3.97 -10.40
CA GLN A 320 -11.89 -3.42 -11.67
C GLN A 320 -10.38 -3.61 -11.89
N ASP A 321 -9.51 -3.11 -11.00
CA ASP A 321 -8.05 -3.23 -11.17
C ASP A 321 -7.56 -4.67 -11.04
N ARG A 322 -7.95 -5.36 -9.98
CA ARG A 322 -7.48 -6.72 -9.69
C ARG A 322 -7.66 -7.69 -10.86
N PRO A 323 -8.84 -7.80 -11.52
CA PRO A 323 -8.99 -8.72 -12.66
C PRO A 323 -8.08 -8.40 -13.83
N ILE A 324 -7.78 -7.11 -14.09
CA ILE A 324 -6.87 -6.68 -15.15
C ILE A 324 -5.44 -7.07 -14.79
N LEU A 325 -4.99 -6.75 -13.58
CA LEU A 325 -3.65 -7.06 -13.09
C LEU A 325 -3.37 -8.57 -13.05
N GLU A 326 -4.31 -9.35 -12.52
CA GLU A 326 -4.22 -10.82 -12.53
C GLU A 326 -4.29 -11.41 -13.94
N GLY A 327 -5.01 -10.74 -14.86
CA GLY A 327 -5.03 -11.09 -16.28
C GLY A 327 -3.69 -10.82 -16.96
N GLN A 328 -3.04 -9.70 -16.66
CA GLN A 328 -1.68 -9.39 -17.15
C GLN A 328 -0.67 -10.43 -16.64
N GLN A 329 -0.68 -10.73 -15.34
CA GLN A 329 0.21 -11.73 -14.74
C GLN A 329 0.03 -13.10 -15.42
N ARG A 330 -1.20 -13.54 -15.59
CA ARG A 330 -1.49 -14.81 -16.29
C ARG A 330 -0.91 -14.85 -17.70
N ASN A 331 -0.98 -13.74 -18.45
CA ASN A 331 -0.39 -13.68 -19.80
C ASN A 331 1.15 -13.76 -19.75
N LEU A 332 1.78 -13.13 -18.76
CA LEU A 332 3.22 -13.24 -18.54
C LEU A 332 3.63 -14.67 -18.17
N ASP A 333 2.90 -15.32 -17.26
CA ASP A 333 3.14 -16.70 -16.83
C ASP A 333 3.05 -17.68 -18.02
N LEU A 334 2.03 -17.53 -18.87
CA LEU A 334 1.86 -18.33 -20.09
C LEU A 334 2.97 -18.11 -21.10
N ALA A 335 3.59 -16.95 -21.11
CA ALA A 335 4.72 -16.62 -21.98
C ALA A 335 6.09 -17.08 -21.40
N GLY A 336 6.13 -17.58 -20.15
CA GLY A 336 7.34 -18.09 -19.51
C GLY A 336 7.85 -17.22 -18.36
N GLY A 337 7.07 -16.28 -17.85
CA GLY A 337 7.34 -15.46 -16.67
C GLY A 337 7.42 -13.96 -16.95
N ASN A 338 7.65 -13.19 -15.91
CA ASN A 338 7.55 -11.73 -15.93
C ASN A 338 8.47 -11.04 -16.95
N ASP A 339 9.60 -11.61 -17.28
CA ASP A 339 10.59 -11.05 -18.21
C ASP A 339 10.41 -11.52 -19.67
N SER A 340 9.41 -12.37 -19.94
CA SER A 340 9.23 -13.03 -21.25
C SER A 340 8.59 -12.15 -22.31
N LEU A 341 7.78 -11.16 -21.91
CA LEU A 341 7.15 -10.22 -22.83
C LEU A 341 7.68 -8.80 -22.57
N LYS A 342 7.86 -8.06 -23.66
CA LYS A 342 8.24 -6.63 -23.56
C LYS A 342 7.06 -5.79 -24.01
N PRO A 343 6.56 -4.85 -23.18
CA PRO A 343 5.48 -3.96 -23.56
C PRO A 343 5.92 -3.00 -24.67
N VAL A 344 4.98 -2.64 -25.54
CA VAL A 344 5.16 -1.51 -26.47
C VAL A 344 4.79 -0.24 -25.69
N LEU A 345 5.79 0.58 -25.42
CA LEU A 345 5.66 1.76 -24.57
C LEU A 345 4.96 2.92 -25.31
N LEU A 346 4.10 3.60 -24.60
CA LEU A 346 3.45 4.84 -25.02
C LEU A 346 4.00 6.03 -24.19
N PRO A 347 3.81 7.28 -24.63
CA PRO A 347 4.26 8.46 -23.84
C PRO A 347 3.69 8.51 -22.41
N ILE A 348 2.51 7.92 -22.18
CA ILE A 348 1.87 7.84 -20.86
C ILE A 348 2.64 6.96 -19.87
N ASP A 349 3.49 6.02 -20.35
CA ASP A 349 4.26 5.09 -19.52
C ASP A 349 5.51 5.72 -18.90
N SER A 350 5.76 7.02 -19.15
CA SER A 350 7.04 7.64 -18.77
C SER A 350 7.36 7.53 -17.27
N SER A 351 6.37 7.64 -16.40
CA SER A 351 6.55 7.53 -14.95
C SER A 351 6.88 6.10 -14.54
N ALA A 352 6.18 5.10 -15.09
CA ALA A 352 6.45 3.68 -14.84
C ALA A 352 7.86 3.29 -15.30
N VAL A 353 8.28 3.73 -16.50
CA VAL A 353 9.64 3.47 -17.03
C VAL A 353 10.74 4.09 -16.16
N ARG A 354 10.52 5.30 -15.65
CA ARG A 354 11.47 5.95 -14.74
C ARG A 354 11.54 5.24 -13.40
N CYS A 355 10.38 4.85 -12.85
CA CYS A 355 10.30 4.07 -11.62
C CYS A 355 11.08 2.75 -11.76
N GLN A 356 10.86 2.02 -12.86
CA GLN A 356 11.59 0.79 -13.15
C GLN A 356 13.10 0.99 -13.16
N ARG A 357 13.60 2.05 -13.83
CA ARG A 357 15.04 2.36 -13.89
C ARG A 357 15.63 2.68 -12.52
N ILE A 358 14.90 3.44 -11.69
CA ILE A 358 15.35 3.71 -10.31
C ILE A 358 15.47 2.40 -9.54
N LEU A 359 14.46 1.54 -9.62
CA LEU A 359 14.44 0.26 -8.90
C LEU A 359 15.56 -0.67 -9.38
N GLU A 360 15.75 -0.81 -10.69
CA GLU A 360 16.84 -1.60 -11.29
C GLU A 360 18.21 -1.09 -10.85
N GLN A 361 18.40 0.24 -10.80
CA GLN A 361 19.64 0.85 -10.32
C GLN A 361 19.89 0.52 -8.84
N LEU A 362 18.89 0.68 -7.97
CA LEU A 362 19.01 0.36 -6.55
C LEU A 362 19.33 -1.12 -6.30
N ILE A 363 18.69 -2.03 -7.05
CA ILE A 363 18.97 -3.48 -6.98
C ILE A 363 20.40 -3.79 -7.47
N HIS A 364 20.84 -3.09 -8.51
CA HIS A 364 22.21 -3.26 -9.02
C HIS A 364 23.24 -2.76 -7.99
N GLU A 365 23.02 -1.60 -7.38
CA GLU A 365 23.91 -1.03 -6.36
C GLU A 365 24.03 -1.94 -5.13
N GLU A 366 22.90 -2.49 -4.62
CA GLU A 366 22.99 -3.41 -3.48
C GLU A 366 23.68 -4.74 -3.79
N SER A 367 23.72 -5.14 -5.06
CA SER A 367 24.39 -6.39 -5.50
C SER A 367 25.90 -6.24 -5.68
N GLN A 368 26.45 -5.03 -5.63
CA GLN A 368 27.89 -4.79 -5.70
C GLN A 368 28.53 -5.06 -4.34
N PRO A 369 29.64 -5.83 -4.28
CA PRO A 369 30.38 -5.98 -3.04
C PRO A 369 30.95 -4.63 -2.62
N GLY A 370 30.62 -4.18 -1.40
CA GLY A 370 31.17 -2.98 -0.78
C GLY A 370 32.63 -3.09 -0.44
#